data_d2d3be74311324acf8f35e5961d939da
#
_entry.id   d2d3be74311324acf8f35e5961d939da
#
_cell.length_a   1.000
_cell.length_b   1.000
_cell.length_c   1.000
_cell.angle_alpha   90.00
_cell.angle_beta   90.00
_cell.angle_gamma   90.00
#
_symmetry.space_group_name_H-M   'P 1'
#
loop_
_entity.id
_entity.type
_entity.pdbx_description
1 polymer ?
#
loop_
_entity_poly.entity_id
_entity_poly.type
_entity_poly.pdbx_seq_one_letter_code
_entity_poly.pdbx_strand_id
1 'polypeptide(L)'
;MELILVRHPQPDVEPGVCYGSSNIPAAATALSEGHALLAAELAPALASGFRLYSSPLRRCTALASLLGDFTPDARLAEMNFGAWELRPWSGIPHEEVDAWAADLLDFRPGGGETVREVACRVQSFLDELRHDAVVVCHAGTMRLMAAIAAGEPLQQSAAKPNHIKYCEILRLSWPAKSV
;
A
#
# COMPACT_ATOMS: atom_id res chain seq x y z
N MET A 1 -9.69 7.29 15.72
CA MET A 1 -10.19 6.31 14.72
C MET A 1 -9.21 5.15 14.66
N GLU A 2 -9.71 3.96 14.51
CA GLU A 2 -8.90 2.77 14.24
C GLU A 2 -8.79 2.53 12.75
N LEU A 3 -7.58 2.20 12.28
CA LEU A 3 -7.31 1.84 10.89
C LEU A 3 -6.73 0.44 10.86
N ILE A 4 -7.32 -0.43 10.05
CA ILE A 4 -6.85 -1.78 9.78
C ILE A 4 -6.33 -1.81 8.36
N LEU A 5 -5.01 -1.73 8.20
CA LEU A 5 -4.36 -1.79 6.91
C LEU A 5 -4.11 -3.24 6.51
N VAL A 6 -4.38 -3.58 5.27
CA VAL A 6 -4.23 -4.93 4.72
C VAL A 6 -3.39 -4.88 3.47
N ARG A 7 -2.28 -5.60 3.43
CA ARG A 7 -1.53 -5.76 2.18
C ARG A 7 -2.28 -6.70 1.25
N HIS A 8 -2.35 -6.34 -0.03
CA HIS A 8 -2.93 -7.19 -1.08
C HIS A 8 -2.30 -8.60 -1.13
N PRO A 9 -2.99 -9.63 -1.67
CA PRO A 9 -2.43 -10.95 -1.94
C PRO A 9 -1.27 -10.88 -2.94
N GLN A 10 -0.45 -11.94 -2.99
CA GLN A 10 0.65 -12.03 -3.96
C GLN A 10 0.15 -11.75 -5.38
N PRO A 11 0.78 -10.82 -6.12
CA PRO A 11 0.41 -10.54 -7.51
C PRO A 11 0.92 -11.64 -8.45
N ASP A 12 0.27 -11.73 -9.59
CA ASP A 12 0.65 -12.62 -10.69
C ASP A 12 1.77 -11.98 -11.52
N VAL A 13 2.99 -12.02 -10.99
CA VAL A 13 4.19 -11.45 -11.58
C VAL A 13 5.41 -12.29 -11.20
N GLU A 14 6.36 -12.41 -12.12
CA GLU A 14 7.60 -13.12 -11.89
C GLU A 14 8.41 -12.51 -10.72
N PRO A 15 9.05 -13.34 -9.89
CA PRO A 15 9.93 -12.86 -8.84
C PRO A 15 11.07 -11.98 -9.39
N GLY A 16 11.39 -10.91 -8.67
CA GLY A 16 12.49 -10.01 -9.06
C GLY A 16 12.11 -8.97 -10.13
N VAL A 17 10.84 -8.87 -10.50
CA VAL A 17 10.34 -7.79 -11.35
C VAL A 17 9.98 -6.58 -10.50
N CYS A 18 10.40 -5.39 -10.94
CA CYS A 18 9.95 -4.13 -10.35
C CYS A 18 8.49 -3.88 -10.74
N TYR A 19 7.63 -3.66 -9.78
CA TYR A 19 6.25 -3.22 -10.01
C TYR A 19 5.80 -2.33 -8.86
N GLY A 20 5.03 -1.34 -9.18
CA GLY A 20 4.43 -0.41 -8.21
C GLY A 20 3.01 -0.09 -8.62
N SER A 21 2.82 0.96 -9.41
CA SER A 21 1.51 1.38 -9.92
C SER A 21 0.99 0.52 -11.08
N SER A 22 1.78 -0.40 -11.63
CA SER A 22 1.33 -1.34 -12.66
C SER A 22 0.12 -2.14 -12.20
N ASN A 23 -0.89 -2.25 -13.08
CA ASN A 23 -2.18 -2.84 -12.75
C ASN A 23 -2.19 -4.38 -12.89
N ILE A 24 -1.29 -5.05 -12.16
CA ILE A 24 -1.13 -6.51 -12.13
C ILE A 24 -2.24 -7.12 -11.26
N PRO A 25 -2.90 -8.21 -11.70
CA PRO A 25 -3.86 -8.93 -10.87
C PRO A 25 -3.17 -9.67 -9.72
N ALA A 26 -3.93 -10.07 -8.71
CA ALA A 26 -3.47 -11.07 -7.75
C ALA A 26 -3.44 -12.45 -8.42
N ALA A 27 -2.48 -13.30 -8.05
CA ALA A 27 -2.48 -14.71 -8.43
C ALA A 27 -3.74 -15.38 -7.84
N ALA A 28 -4.43 -16.19 -8.64
CA ALA A 28 -5.75 -16.73 -8.27
C ALA A 28 -5.71 -17.54 -6.96
N THR A 29 -4.69 -18.37 -6.77
CA THR A 29 -4.49 -19.17 -5.53
C THR A 29 -4.26 -18.26 -4.33
N ALA A 30 -3.35 -17.28 -4.46
CA ALA A 30 -3.03 -16.34 -3.40
C ALA A 30 -4.23 -15.46 -3.03
N LEU A 31 -5.09 -15.11 -3.99
CA LEU A 31 -6.33 -14.39 -3.73
C LEU A 31 -7.31 -15.24 -2.89
N SER A 32 -7.51 -16.50 -3.27
CA SER A 32 -8.41 -17.42 -2.56
C SER A 32 -7.93 -17.69 -1.12
N GLU A 33 -6.64 -17.99 -0.96
CA GLU A 33 -6.03 -18.23 0.34
C GLU A 33 -6.04 -16.96 1.22
N GLY A 34 -5.70 -15.82 0.63
CA GLY A 34 -5.72 -14.52 1.32
C GLY A 34 -7.12 -14.13 1.78
N HIS A 35 -8.15 -14.35 0.93
CA HIS A 35 -9.53 -14.12 1.35
C HIS A 35 -9.94 -15.06 2.49
N ALA A 36 -9.64 -16.36 2.41
CA ALA A 36 -9.97 -17.32 3.49
C ALA A 36 -9.33 -16.93 4.83
N LEU A 37 -8.07 -16.43 4.79
CA LEU A 37 -7.36 -15.96 5.97
C LEU A 37 -7.99 -14.68 6.56
N LEU A 38 -8.31 -13.70 5.73
CA LEU A 38 -8.67 -12.35 6.15
C LEU A 38 -10.16 -12.18 6.44
N ALA A 39 -11.03 -12.95 5.79
CA ALA A 39 -12.48 -12.79 5.93
C ALA A 39 -12.95 -12.95 7.39
N ALA A 40 -12.49 -13.99 8.09
CA ALA A 40 -12.85 -14.22 9.48
C ALA A 40 -12.25 -13.15 10.43
N GLU A 41 -11.03 -12.70 10.15
CA GLU A 41 -10.35 -11.70 10.99
C GLU A 41 -10.95 -10.29 10.82
N LEU A 42 -11.39 -9.92 9.63
CA LEU A 42 -11.94 -8.60 9.34
C LEU A 42 -13.46 -8.51 9.55
N ALA A 43 -14.17 -9.64 9.56
CA ALA A 43 -15.62 -9.67 9.72
C ALA A 43 -16.13 -8.88 10.94
N PRO A 44 -15.53 -8.97 12.15
CA PRO A 44 -16.01 -8.19 13.29
C PRO A 44 -15.90 -6.68 13.07
N ALA A 45 -14.81 -6.18 12.47
CA ALA A 45 -14.62 -4.76 12.18
C ALA A 45 -15.63 -4.28 11.14
N LEU A 46 -15.80 -5.02 10.05
CA LEU A 46 -16.76 -4.66 8.99
C LEU A 46 -18.21 -4.70 9.52
N ALA A 47 -18.56 -5.68 10.33
CA ALA A 47 -19.88 -5.77 10.97
C ALA A 47 -20.13 -4.64 11.98
N SER A 48 -19.08 -4.09 12.61
CA SER A 48 -19.20 -2.97 13.54
C SER A 48 -19.26 -1.59 12.86
N GLY A 49 -19.23 -1.55 11.51
CA GLY A 49 -19.41 -0.33 10.74
C GLY A 49 -18.12 0.32 10.23
N PHE A 50 -16.97 -0.39 10.30
CA PHE A 50 -15.76 0.07 9.61
C PHE A 50 -16.03 0.19 8.12
N ARG A 51 -15.57 1.28 7.52
CA ARG A 51 -15.67 1.45 6.06
C ARG A 51 -14.51 0.75 5.37
N LEU A 52 -14.81 0.07 4.26
CA LEU A 52 -13.81 -0.61 3.46
C LEU A 52 -13.34 0.31 2.32
N TYR A 53 -12.04 0.58 2.29
CA TYR A 53 -11.37 1.30 1.20
C TYR A 53 -10.38 0.39 0.49
N SER A 54 -10.09 0.67 -0.76
CA SER A 54 -9.11 -0.08 -1.54
C SER A 54 -8.31 0.83 -2.46
N SER A 55 -7.01 0.51 -2.62
CA SER A 55 -6.27 0.94 -3.80
C SER A 55 -7.04 0.53 -5.06
N PRO A 56 -7.04 1.34 -6.15
CA PRO A 56 -7.73 1.00 -7.39
C PRO A 56 -7.06 -0.12 -8.18
N LEU A 57 -5.86 -0.58 -7.78
CA LEU A 57 -5.12 -1.60 -8.49
C LEU A 57 -5.75 -2.99 -8.30
N ARG A 58 -5.84 -3.76 -9.40
CA ARG A 58 -6.58 -5.04 -9.47
C ARG A 58 -6.27 -6.02 -8.35
N ARG A 59 -5.02 -6.13 -7.91
CA ARG A 59 -4.61 -6.99 -6.80
C ARG A 59 -5.23 -6.60 -5.45
N CYS A 60 -5.60 -5.32 -5.28
CA CYS A 60 -6.30 -4.83 -4.09
C CYS A 60 -7.81 -4.93 -4.26
N THR A 61 -8.36 -4.45 -5.39
CA THR A 61 -9.80 -4.46 -5.63
C THR A 61 -10.37 -5.87 -5.69
N ALA A 62 -9.60 -6.85 -6.18
CA ALA A 62 -10.01 -8.24 -6.20
C ALA A 62 -10.24 -8.80 -4.78
N LEU A 63 -9.35 -8.49 -3.83
CA LEU A 63 -9.55 -8.88 -2.43
C LEU A 63 -10.69 -8.07 -1.79
N ALA A 64 -10.71 -6.76 -1.99
CA ALA A 64 -11.73 -5.89 -1.39
C ALA A 64 -13.15 -6.30 -1.82
N SER A 65 -13.37 -6.66 -3.09
CA SER A 65 -14.67 -7.11 -3.59
C SER A 65 -15.14 -8.44 -2.98
N LEU A 66 -14.24 -9.27 -2.48
CA LEU A 66 -14.59 -10.49 -1.75
C LEU A 66 -14.90 -10.23 -0.28
N LEU A 67 -14.40 -9.13 0.29
CA LEU A 67 -14.64 -8.73 1.68
C LEU A 67 -15.95 -7.95 1.87
N GLY A 68 -16.43 -7.26 0.84
CA GLY A 68 -17.68 -6.50 0.88
C GLY A 68 -17.70 -5.29 -0.07
N ASP A 69 -18.68 -4.41 0.13
CA ASP A 69 -18.75 -3.14 -0.60
C ASP A 69 -17.59 -2.24 -0.18
N PHE A 70 -16.89 -1.67 -1.13
CA PHE A 70 -15.71 -0.85 -0.88
C PHE A 70 -15.69 0.43 -1.73
N THR A 71 -14.93 1.40 -1.25
CA THR A 71 -14.65 2.65 -1.97
C THR A 71 -13.22 2.62 -2.49
N PRO A 72 -12.98 2.64 -3.82
CA PRO A 72 -11.64 2.78 -4.37
C PRO A 72 -11.14 4.21 -4.19
N ASP A 73 -9.85 4.36 -3.82
CA ASP A 73 -9.20 5.66 -3.71
C ASP A 73 -7.82 5.63 -4.37
N ALA A 74 -7.59 6.52 -5.33
CA ALA A 74 -6.34 6.59 -6.08
C ALA A 74 -5.13 6.93 -5.19
N ARG A 75 -5.33 7.62 -4.09
CA ARG A 75 -4.28 7.98 -3.12
C ARG A 75 -3.68 6.77 -2.42
N LEU A 76 -4.38 5.63 -2.46
CA LEU A 76 -3.94 4.34 -1.89
C LEU A 76 -3.09 3.49 -2.84
N ALA A 77 -2.90 3.92 -4.09
CA ALA A 77 -2.08 3.19 -5.04
C ALA A 77 -0.62 3.06 -4.56
N GLU A 78 0.09 2.02 -5.01
CA GLU A 78 1.53 1.89 -4.77
C GLU A 78 2.30 2.96 -5.55
N MET A 79 3.52 3.22 -5.14
CA MET A 79 4.43 4.15 -5.79
C MET A 79 4.59 3.81 -7.27
N ASN A 80 4.53 4.82 -8.12
CA ASN A 80 4.83 4.69 -9.54
C ASN A 80 6.35 4.71 -9.74
N PHE A 81 6.92 3.62 -10.25
CA PHE A 81 8.34 3.48 -10.57
C PHE A 81 8.67 3.88 -12.02
N GLY A 82 7.76 4.52 -12.73
CA GLY A 82 7.99 5.04 -14.09
C GLY A 82 8.53 3.97 -15.05
N ALA A 83 9.63 4.29 -15.74
CA ALA A 83 10.25 3.41 -16.73
C ALA A 83 10.90 2.13 -16.12
N TRP A 84 10.96 2.01 -14.79
CA TRP A 84 11.43 0.78 -14.16
C TRP A 84 10.33 -0.28 -14.04
N GLU A 85 9.06 0.13 -14.13
CA GLU A 85 7.93 -0.79 -14.00
C GLU A 85 7.99 -1.93 -15.01
N LEU A 86 7.68 -3.15 -14.54
CA LEU A 86 7.67 -4.40 -15.30
C LEU A 86 9.06 -4.83 -15.83
N ARG A 87 10.13 -4.19 -15.38
CA ARG A 87 11.50 -4.62 -15.68
C ARG A 87 12.04 -5.47 -14.53
N PRO A 88 12.91 -6.47 -14.82
CA PRO A 88 13.69 -7.13 -13.78
C PRO A 88 14.56 -6.10 -13.04
N TRP A 89 14.66 -6.20 -11.72
CA TRP A 89 15.57 -5.35 -10.94
C TRP A 89 17.02 -5.43 -11.43
N SER A 90 17.45 -6.62 -11.88
CA SER A 90 18.76 -6.84 -12.49
C SER A 90 18.96 -6.13 -13.83
N GLY A 91 17.89 -5.66 -14.47
CA GLY A 91 17.92 -4.92 -15.72
C GLY A 91 17.86 -3.40 -15.55
N ILE A 92 17.80 -2.91 -14.32
CA ILE A 92 17.85 -1.47 -14.00
C ILE A 92 19.32 -1.10 -13.80
N PRO A 93 19.82 -0.01 -14.42
CA PRO A 93 21.20 0.43 -14.24
C PRO A 93 21.56 0.64 -12.77
N HIS A 94 22.72 0.12 -12.34
CA HIS A 94 23.16 0.23 -10.95
C HIS A 94 23.29 1.68 -10.51
N GLU A 95 23.74 2.56 -11.39
CA GLU A 95 23.88 4.00 -11.10
C GLU A 95 22.55 4.66 -10.75
N GLU A 96 21.45 4.23 -11.40
CA GLU A 96 20.11 4.72 -11.08
C GLU A 96 19.63 4.22 -9.71
N VAL A 97 19.90 2.95 -9.39
CA VAL A 97 19.56 2.35 -8.09
C VAL A 97 20.39 2.99 -6.97
N ASP A 98 21.67 3.25 -7.20
CA ASP A 98 22.56 3.92 -6.25
C ASP A 98 22.13 5.38 -6.02
N ALA A 99 21.73 6.09 -7.07
CA ALA A 99 21.19 7.44 -6.96
C ALA A 99 19.88 7.46 -6.14
N TRP A 100 19.00 6.47 -6.35
CA TRP A 100 17.80 6.33 -5.52
C TRP A 100 18.15 6.02 -4.05
N ALA A 101 19.10 5.12 -3.82
CA ALA A 101 19.56 4.80 -2.45
C ALA A 101 20.18 6.01 -1.73
N ALA A 102 20.84 6.91 -2.48
CA ALA A 102 21.42 8.13 -1.93
C ALA A 102 20.37 9.22 -1.59
N ASP A 103 19.24 9.23 -2.31
CA ASP A 103 18.14 10.18 -2.10
C ASP A 103 16.77 9.47 -2.15
N LEU A 104 16.45 8.76 -1.08
CA LEU A 104 15.23 7.96 -1.00
C LEU A 104 13.93 8.77 -1.05
N LEU A 105 13.97 10.06 -0.65
CA LEU A 105 12.74 10.85 -0.56
C LEU A 105 12.39 11.60 -1.85
N ASP A 106 13.40 12.14 -2.53
CA ASP A 106 13.17 13.11 -3.59
C ASP A 106 13.63 12.59 -4.97
N PHE A 107 14.39 11.49 -5.02
CA PHE A 107 14.70 10.81 -6.29
C PHE A 107 13.42 10.22 -6.92
N ARG A 108 13.35 10.25 -8.26
CA ARG A 108 12.23 9.70 -9.05
C ARG A 108 12.66 8.43 -9.78
N PRO A 109 12.45 7.24 -9.21
CA PRO A 109 12.78 5.99 -9.87
C PRO A 109 12.10 5.88 -11.23
N GLY A 110 12.89 5.72 -12.28
CA GLY A 110 12.38 5.66 -13.66
C GLY A 110 11.57 6.89 -14.11
N GLY A 111 11.73 8.03 -13.45
CA GLY A 111 10.94 9.24 -13.73
C GLY A 111 9.50 9.20 -13.17
N GLY A 112 9.19 8.26 -12.29
CA GLY A 112 7.89 8.11 -11.64
C GLY A 112 7.65 9.04 -10.45
N GLU A 113 7.06 8.52 -9.37
CA GLU A 113 6.81 9.28 -8.14
C GLU A 113 8.04 9.32 -7.23
N THR A 114 8.17 10.38 -6.45
CA THR A 114 9.03 10.41 -5.26
C THR A 114 8.29 9.81 -4.05
N VAL A 115 9.04 9.33 -3.05
CA VAL A 115 8.44 8.88 -1.77
C VAL A 115 7.67 10.02 -1.09
N ARG A 116 8.15 11.26 -1.23
CA ARG A 116 7.48 12.46 -0.69
C ARG A 116 6.10 12.68 -1.33
N GLU A 117 5.97 12.52 -2.63
CA GLU A 117 4.68 12.64 -3.33
C GLU A 117 3.69 11.54 -2.88
N VAL A 118 4.18 10.31 -2.76
CA VAL A 118 3.36 9.21 -2.21
C VAL A 118 2.92 9.53 -0.78
N ALA A 119 3.82 10.02 0.07
CA ALA A 119 3.48 10.40 1.44
C ALA A 119 2.45 11.54 1.48
N CYS A 120 2.56 12.54 0.61
CA CYS A 120 1.58 13.64 0.53
C CYS A 120 0.18 13.15 0.17
N ARG A 121 0.05 12.26 -0.85
CA ARG A 121 -1.29 11.75 -1.22
C ARG A 121 -1.88 10.83 -0.16
N VAL A 122 -1.05 10.03 0.50
CA VAL A 122 -1.46 9.17 1.62
C VAL A 122 -1.90 10.00 2.83
N GLN A 123 -1.14 11.06 3.16
CA GLN A 123 -1.53 12.01 4.21
C GLN A 123 -2.88 12.66 3.91
N SER A 124 -3.10 13.10 2.66
CA SER A 124 -4.39 13.67 2.24
C SER A 124 -5.55 12.68 2.41
N PHE A 125 -5.35 11.39 2.11
CA PHE A 125 -6.35 10.35 2.38
C PHE A 125 -6.66 10.24 3.88
N LEU A 126 -5.62 10.13 4.72
CA LEU A 126 -5.76 10.03 6.17
C LEU A 126 -6.47 11.25 6.76
N ASP A 127 -6.15 12.44 6.26
CA ASP A 127 -6.73 13.70 6.70
C ASP A 127 -8.23 13.85 6.40
N GLU A 128 -8.73 13.14 5.41
CA GLU A 128 -10.16 13.14 5.03
C GLU A 128 -10.97 12.05 5.73
N LEU A 129 -10.33 11.07 6.36
CA LEU A 129 -11.03 10.02 7.08
C LEU A 129 -11.84 10.60 8.25
N ARG A 130 -13.05 10.06 8.44
CA ARG A 130 -13.97 10.44 9.51
C ARG A 130 -14.54 9.25 10.27
N HIS A 131 -14.12 8.04 9.88
CA HIS A 131 -14.64 6.77 10.40
C HIS A 131 -13.50 5.77 10.56
N ASP A 132 -13.70 4.79 11.40
CA ASP A 132 -12.86 3.61 11.45
C ASP A 132 -12.86 2.93 10.07
N ALA A 133 -11.74 2.42 9.64
CA ALA A 133 -11.58 1.91 8.29
C ALA A 133 -10.72 0.65 8.18
N VAL A 134 -11.12 -0.23 7.26
CA VAL A 134 -10.28 -1.27 6.69
C VAL A 134 -9.76 -0.76 5.35
N VAL A 135 -8.45 -0.84 5.12
CA VAL A 135 -7.81 -0.28 3.92
C VAL A 135 -6.97 -1.35 3.24
N VAL A 136 -7.42 -1.84 2.09
CA VAL A 136 -6.65 -2.79 1.28
C VAL A 136 -5.70 -2.02 0.36
N CYS A 137 -4.41 -2.14 0.60
CA CYS A 137 -3.41 -1.38 -0.16
C CYS A 137 -2.07 -2.14 -0.28
N HIS A 138 -0.94 -1.47 -0.26
CA HIS A 138 0.37 -1.99 -0.61
C HIS A 138 1.38 -1.77 0.52
N ALA A 139 2.45 -2.52 0.49
CA ALA A 139 3.46 -2.48 1.55
C ALA A 139 4.12 -1.11 1.70
N GLY A 140 4.44 -0.42 0.59
CA GLY A 140 5.00 0.94 0.62
C GLY A 140 4.01 1.95 1.22
N THR A 141 2.76 1.90 0.76
CA THR A 141 1.67 2.75 1.26
C THR A 141 1.39 2.50 2.74
N MET A 142 1.32 1.23 3.18
CA MET A 142 1.12 0.87 4.60
C MET A 142 2.24 1.40 5.48
N ARG A 143 3.49 1.28 5.05
CA ARG A 143 4.66 1.79 5.78
C ARG A 143 4.60 3.30 5.95
N LEU A 144 4.21 4.03 4.90
CA LEU A 144 4.05 5.48 4.98
C LEU A 144 2.90 5.89 5.91
N MET A 145 1.74 5.18 5.86
CA MET A 145 0.65 5.42 6.80
C MET A 145 1.09 5.21 8.24
N ALA A 146 1.85 4.13 8.51
CA ALA A 146 2.35 3.86 9.85
C ALA A 146 3.31 4.93 10.34
N ALA A 147 4.24 5.39 9.48
CA ALA A 147 5.16 6.46 9.81
C ALA A 147 4.44 7.78 10.11
N ILE A 148 3.48 8.15 9.28
CA ILE A 148 2.66 9.35 9.45
C ILE A 148 1.86 9.27 10.77
N ALA A 149 1.22 8.14 11.04
CA ALA A 149 0.45 7.95 12.27
C ALA A 149 1.32 8.01 13.54
N ALA A 150 2.56 7.53 13.45
CA ALA A 150 3.52 7.56 14.54
C ALA A 150 4.27 8.91 14.67
N GLY A 151 4.10 9.85 13.73
CA GLY A 151 4.89 11.08 13.66
C GLY A 151 6.38 10.82 13.37
N GLU A 152 6.70 9.68 12.74
CA GLU A 152 8.07 9.32 12.40
C GLU A 152 8.56 10.10 11.17
N PRO A 153 9.81 10.61 11.18
CA PRO A 153 10.38 11.25 10.01
C PRO A 153 10.38 10.32 8.78
N LEU A 154 9.90 10.79 7.64
CA LEU A 154 9.80 10.01 6.40
C LEU A 154 11.14 9.40 5.97
N GLN A 155 12.26 10.13 6.20
CA GLN A 155 13.60 9.63 5.89
C GLN A 155 13.92 8.34 6.65
N GLN A 156 13.56 8.26 7.93
CA GLN A 156 13.78 7.07 8.74
C GLN A 156 12.89 5.90 8.27
N SER A 157 11.63 6.19 7.98
CA SER A 157 10.70 5.20 7.45
C SER A 157 11.15 4.67 6.09
N ALA A 158 11.58 5.54 5.17
CA ALA A 158 12.03 5.14 3.84
C ALA A 158 13.28 4.24 3.87
N ALA A 159 14.18 4.47 4.83
CA ALA A 159 15.41 3.69 4.98
C ALA A 159 15.20 2.30 5.62
N LYS A 160 14.05 2.06 6.27
CA LYS A 160 13.77 0.76 6.90
C LYS A 160 13.44 -0.30 5.84
N PRO A 161 13.94 -1.55 6.02
CA PRO A 161 13.51 -2.66 5.17
C PRO A 161 11.98 -2.86 5.24
N ASN A 162 11.39 -3.21 4.12
CA ASN A 162 9.97 -3.53 4.08
C ASN A 162 9.76 -5.01 4.38
N HIS A 163 9.21 -5.32 5.56
CA HIS A 163 8.95 -6.68 6.02
C HIS A 163 7.47 -7.07 6.01
N ILE A 164 6.57 -6.16 5.59
CA ILE A 164 5.13 -6.43 5.56
C ILE A 164 4.87 -7.54 4.53
N LYS A 165 4.32 -8.67 4.95
CA LYS A 165 4.01 -9.82 4.10
C LYS A 165 2.71 -9.63 3.33
N TYR A 166 2.50 -10.40 2.26
CA TYR A 166 1.19 -10.44 1.58
C TYR A 166 0.10 -10.88 2.55
N CYS A 167 -1.08 -10.29 2.45
CA CYS A 167 -2.22 -10.49 3.35
C CYS A 167 -1.93 -10.17 4.82
N GLU A 168 -0.85 -9.49 5.14
CA GLU A 168 -0.55 -9.05 6.50
C GLU A 168 -1.44 -7.87 6.88
N ILE A 169 -1.87 -7.88 8.14
CA ILE A 169 -2.67 -6.81 8.77
C ILE A 169 -1.77 -5.95 9.65
N LEU A 170 -1.92 -4.65 9.55
CA LEU A 170 -1.33 -3.67 10.46
C LEU A 170 -2.44 -2.80 11.04
N ARG A 171 -2.52 -2.70 12.37
CA ARG A 171 -3.50 -1.86 13.07
C ARG A 171 -2.86 -0.56 13.54
N LEU A 172 -3.50 0.55 13.24
CA LEU A 172 -3.05 1.90 13.58
C LEU A 172 -4.15 2.67 14.27
N SER A 173 -3.75 3.60 15.14
CA SER A 173 -4.65 4.66 15.63
C SER A 173 -4.37 5.95 14.87
N TRP A 174 -5.43 6.60 14.37
CA TRP A 174 -5.35 7.90 13.71
C TRP A 174 -6.22 8.92 14.45
N PRO A 175 -5.70 10.12 14.77
CA PRO A 175 -6.50 11.11 15.49
C PRO A 175 -7.73 11.53 14.67
N ALA A 176 -8.90 11.49 15.29
CA ALA A 176 -10.08 12.11 14.71
C ALA A 176 -9.84 13.63 14.68
N LYS A 177 -9.96 14.26 13.52
CA LYS A 177 -10.01 15.73 13.49
C LYS A 177 -11.29 16.17 14.19
N SER A 178 -11.16 17.03 15.21
CA SER A 178 -12.30 17.72 15.82
C SER A 178 -13.05 18.47 14.72
N VAL A 179 -14.36 18.27 14.65
CA VAL A 179 -15.27 19.01 13.78
C VAL A 179 -15.33 20.45 14.23
#